data_37d8b1d2d6e80f89f47a33b3e13b1b29
#
_entry.id   37d8b1d2d6e80f89f47a33b3e13b1b29
#
_cell.length_a   1.000
_cell.length_b   1.000
_cell.length_c   1.000
_cell.angle_alpha   90.00
_cell.angle_beta   90.00
_cell.angle_gamma   90.00
#
_symmetry.space_group_name_H-M   'P 1'
#
loop_
_entity.id
_entity.type
_entity.pdbx_description
1 polymer ?
#
loop_
_entity_poly.entity_id
_entity_poly.type
_entity_poly.pdbx_seq_one_letter_code
_entity_poly.pdbx_strand_id
1 'polypeptide(L)'
;MREIFLEYAQQLGVDLCFQGFDDELAQLPGEYAEPRGIIKLALVDGQLAGCCALRPLDSADYPNAAEMKRLYVRKAFRRFGLGRHLAEAVLDMARIEGYYCVLLDTLDDMEAARALYADLGFEEIEPYYHNPLAGAHYLKVDL
;
A
#
# COMPACT_ATOMS: atom_id res chain seq x y z
N MET A 1 -8.75 12.30 2.01
CA MET A 1 -7.52 11.59 1.58
C MET A 1 -6.41 11.73 2.62
N ARG A 2 -6.00 12.95 2.93
CA ARG A 2 -4.97 13.18 3.96
C ARG A 2 -5.35 12.62 5.32
N GLU A 3 -6.61 12.78 5.70
CA GLU A 3 -7.15 12.32 6.99
C GLU A 3 -7.01 10.81 7.19
N ILE A 4 -7.31 10.02 6.16
CA ILE A 4 -7.23 8.57 6.28
C ILE A 4 -5.78 8.09 6.31
N PHE A 5 -4.86 8.80 5.66
CA PHE A 5 -3.44 8.51 5.76
C PHE A 5 -2.91 8.76 7.17
N LEU A 6 -3.33 9.86 7.79
CA LEU A 6 -2.99 10.16 9.19
C LEU A 6 -3.53 9.09 10.14
N GLU A 7 -4.77 8.68 9.91
CA GLU A 7 -5.40 7.64 10.72
C GLU A 7 -4.65 6.31 10.58
N TYR A 8 -4.22 5.97 9.37
CA TYR A 8 -3.39 4.78 9.12
C TYR A 8 -2.10 4.82 9.94
N ALA A 9 -1.39 5.94 9.93
CA ALA A 9 -0.14 6.10 10.68
C ALA A 9 -0.36 5.96 12.18
N GLN A 10 -1.46 6.52 12.69
CA GLN A 10 -1.82 6.42 14.10
C GLN A 10 -2.15 4.98 14.51
N GLN A 11 -2.85 4.25 13.65
CA GLN A 11 -3.20 2.85 13.91
C GLN A 11 -1.98 1.93 13.94
N LEU A 12 -0.97 2.22 13.13
CA LEU A 12 0.29 1.48 13.17
C LEU A 12 1.02 1.66 14.50
N GLY A 13 0.84 2.80 15.17
CA GLY A 13 1.52 3.11 16.42
C GLY A 13 3.03 3.27 16.28
N VAL A 14 3.51 3.56 15.08
CA VAL A 14 4.94 3.73 14.78
C VAL A 14 5.17 5.04 14.04
N ASP A 15 6.41 5.53 14.10
CA ASP A 15 6.82 6.73 13.40
C ASP A 15 7.21 6.38 11.97
N LEU A 16 6.51 6.97 10.99
CA LEU A 16 6.79 6.77 9.57
C LEU A 16 7.71 7.84 8.98
N CYS A 17 8.35 8.67 9.81
CA CYS A 17 9.28 9.70 9.33
C CYS A 17 10.37 9.14 8.42
N PHE A 18 10.82 7.90 8.66
CA PHE A 18 11.81 7.25 7.81
C PHE A 18 11.33 7.04 6.36
N GLN A 19 10.03 7.11 6.12
CA GLN A 19 9.45 7.01 4.78
C GLN A 19 9.12 8.39 4.18
N GLY A 20 9.47 9.47 4.86
CA GLY A 20 9.13 10.81 4.43
C GLY A 20 7.63 11.10 4.53
N PHE A 21 6.97 10.55 5.53
CA PHE A 21 5.51 10.60 5.64
C PHE A 21 4.95 12.02 5.73
N ASP A 22 5.62 12.91 6.47
CA ASP A 22 5.14 14.29 6.60
C ASP A 22 5.20 15.03 5.26
N ASP A 23 6.26 14.80 4.47
CA ASP A 23 6.39 15.37 3.13
C ASP A 23 5.35 14.76 2.20
N GLU A 24 5.10 13.45 2.30
CA GLU A 24 4.06 12.77 1.53
C GLU A 24 2.69 13.40 1.77
N LEU A 25 2.32 13.64 3.04
CA LEU A 25 1.05 14.28 3.37
C LEU A 25 0.93 15.69 2.80
N ALA A 26 2.03 16.45 2.86
CA ALA A 26 2.04 17.83 2.38
C ALA A 26 1.90 17.90 0.85
N GLN A 27 2.36 16.89 0.14
CA GLN A 27 2.46 16.89 -1.32
C GLN A 27 1.44 16.00 -2.03
N LEU A 28 0.47 15.42 -1.31
CA LEU A 28 -0.53 14.55 -1.93
C LEU A 28 -1.20 15.22 -3.14
N PRO A 29 -1.41 14.48 -4.27
CA PRO A 29 -1.11 13.06 -4.46
C PRO A 29 0.37 12.72 -4.73
N GLY A 30 1.23 13.69 -5.02
CA GLY A 30 2.67 13.48 -5.19
C GLY A 30 3.02 12.31 -6.11
N GLU A 31 3.79 11.34 -5.59
CA GLU A 31 4.19 10.14 -6.34
C GLU A 31 3.03 9.21 -6.68
N TYR A 32 1.88 9.36 -6.01
CA TYR A 32 0.68 8.58 -6.29
C TYR A 32 -0.17 9.18 -7.40
N ALA A 33 0.30 10.24 -8.06
CA ALA A 33 -0.45 10.89 -9.12
C ALA A 33 -0.53 10.01 -10.38
N GLU A 34 -1.71 10.03 -11.02
CA GLU A 34 -1.90 9.34 -12.30
C GLU A 34 -1.03 9.99 -13.38
N PRO A 35 -0.63 9.26 -14.42
CA PRO A 35 -1.04 7.90 -14.74
C PRO A 35 -0.20 6.81 -14.08
N ARG A 36 0.99 7.11 -13.58
CA ARG A 36 1.92 6.10 -13.06
C ARG A 36 1.58 5.64 -11.64
N GLY A 37 0.89 6.48 -10.88
CA GLY A 37 0.42 6.16 -9.55
C GLY A 37 -1.09 6.27 -9.46
N ILE A 38 -1.65 5.90 -8.31
CA ILE A 38 -3.06 6.06 -8.01
C ILE A 38 -3.29 6.00 -6.50
N ILE A 39 -4.33 6.69 -6.05
CA ILE A 39 -4.89 6.52 -4.72
C ILE A 39 -6.34 6.08 -4.91
N LYS A 40 -6.66 4.87 -4.43
CA LYS A 40 -8.03 4.36 -4.42
C LYS A 40 -8.65 4.59 -3.05
N LEU A 41 -9.87 5.09 -3.05
CA LEU A 41 -10.64 5.29 -1.83
C LEU A 41 -11.88 4.41 -1.90
N ALA A 42 -12.22 3.77 -0.78
CA ALA A 42 -13.46 3.02 -0.65
C ALA A 42 -14.48 3.87 0.09
N LEU A 43 -15.67 3.98 -0.49
CA LEU A 43 -16.79 4.69 0.13
C LEU A 43 -17.92 3.69 0.39
N VAL A 44 -18.52 3.78 1.58
CA VAL A 44 -19.69 2.98 1.96
C VAL A 44 -20.76 3.97 2.41
N ASP A 45 -21.87 4.01 1.70
CA ASP A 45 -22.97 4.96 1.96
C ASP A 45 -22.48 6.41 2.04
N GLY A 46 -21.53 6.78 1.17
CA GLY A 46 -20.96 8.11 1.11
C GLY A 46 -19.89 8.40 2.17
N GLN A 47 -19.58 7.44 3.03
CA GLN A 47 -18.56 7.60 4.07
C GLN A 47 -17.24 6.97 3.63
N LEU A 48 -16.13 7.65 3.92
CA LEU A 48 -14.80 7.15 3.61
C LEU A 48 -14.48 5.95 4.51
N ALA A 49 -14.28 4.78 3.90
CA ALA A 49 -14.10 3.52 4.62
C ALA A 49 -12.67 2.98 4.55
N GLY A 50 -11.94 3.29 3.49
CA GLY A 50 -10.60 2.76 3.34
C GLY A 50 -9.84 3.39 2.18
N CYS A 51 -8.56 3.02 2.07
CA CYS A 51 -7.68 3.51 1.00
C CYS A 51 -6.63 2.48 0.64
N CYS A 52 -6.03 2.66 -0.53
CA CYS A 52 -4.81 1.97 -0.96
C CYS A 52 -4.16 2.81 -2.04
N ALA A 53 -2.85 2.84 -2.07
CA ALA A 53 -2.11 3.66 -3.01
C ALA A 53 -1.06 2.85 -3.77
N LEU A 54 -0.69 3.34 -4.95
CA LEU A 54 0.35 2.78 -5.81
C LEU A 54 1.23 3.92 -6.29
N ARG A 55 2.54 3.68 -6.32
CA ARG A 55 3.50 4.62 -6.89
C ARG A 55 4.56 3.88 -7.67
N PRO A 56 5.23 4.53 -8.65
CA PRO A 56 6.37 3.90 -9.30
C PRO A 56 7.48 3.67 -8.29
N LEU A 57 8.20 2.56 -8.46
CA LEU A 57 9.36 2.23 -7.65
C LEU A 57 10.58 2.13 -8.56
N ASP A 58 11.51 3.06 -8.40
CA ASP A 58 12.77 3.02 -9.13
C ASP A 58 13.75 2.15 -8.36
N SER A 59 14.00 0.94 -8.88
CA SER A 59 14.90 -0.03 -8.26
C SER A 59 15.76 -0.68 -9.33
N ALA A 60 17.04 -0.83 -9.04
CA ALA A 60 17.97 -1.54 -9.92
C ALA A 60 17.66 -3.04 -9.97
N ASP A 61 17.10 -3.58 -8.90
CA ASP A 61 16.84 -5.02 -8.79
C ASP A 61 15.50 -5.44 -9.43
N TYR A 62 14.55 -4.52 -9.55
CA TYR A 62 13.21 -4.80 -10.05
C TYR A 62 12.81 -3.79 -11.11
N PRO A 63 13.10 -4.08 -12.39
CA PRO A 63 12.76 -3.13 -13.46
C PRO A 63 11.25 -3.02 -13.62
N ASN A 64 10.80 -1.82 -13.95
CA ASN A 64 9.40 -1.48 -14.21
C ASN A 64 8.47 -1.95 -13.09
N ALA A 65 8.86 -1.64 -11.85
CA ALA A 65 8.13 -2.02 -10.65
C ALA A 65 7.31 -0.87 -10.09
N ALA A 66 6.27 -1.21 -9.36
CA ALA A 66 5.50 -0.26 -8.57
C ALA A 66 5.46 -0.73 -7.11
N GLU A 67 5.16 0.18 -6.22
CA GLU A 67 5.04 -0.12 -4.80
C GLU A 67 3.63 0.18 -4.32
N MET A 68 2.99 -0.82 -3.69
CA MET A 68 1.69 -0.65 -3.03
C MET A 68 1.92 -0.14 -1.62
N LYS A 69 1.21 0.92 -1.24
CA LYS A 69 1.35 1.56 0.06
C LYS A 69 0.00 1.96 0.64
N ARG A 70 -0.04 2.08 1.94
CA ARG A 70 -1.17 2.70 2.67
C ARG A 70 -2.49 1.94 2.50
N LEU A 71 -2.45 0.62 2.43
CA LEU A 71 -3.67 -0.19 2.48
C LEU A 71 -4.24 -0.12 3.89
N TYR A 72 -5.43 0.45 4.01
CA TYR A 72 -6.08 0.64 5.29
C TYR A 72 -7.59 0.64 5.14
N VAL A 73 -8.26 -0.06 6.04
CA VAL A 73 -9.73 -0.04 6.14
C VAL A 73 -10.10 0.38 7.56
N ARG A 74 -10.94 1.38 7.68
CA ARG A 74 -11.41 1.84 8.98
C ARG A 74 -12.12 0.71 9.72
N LYS A 75 -11.92 0.64 11.04
CA LYS A 75 -12.39 -0.47 11.87
C LYS A 75 -13.88 -0.76 11.70
N ALA A 76 -14.70 0.28 11.59
CA ALA A 76 -16.15 0.14 11.44
C ALA A 76 -16.57 -0.55 10.13
N PHE A 77 -15.69 -0.55 9.12
CA PHE A 77 -15.97 -1.08 7.78
C PHE A 77 -15.20 -2.35 7.47
N ARG A 78 -14.47 -2.91 8.43
CA ARG A 78 -13.81 -4.19 8.27
C ARG A 78 -14.87 -5.29 8.21
N ARG A 79 -14.56 -6.42 7.61
CA ARG A 79 -15.47 -7.58 7.39
C ARG A 79 -16.31 -7.48 6.12
N PHE A 80 -16.20 -6.42 5.34
CA PHE A 80 -16.91 -6.30 4.06
C PHE A 80 -16.02 -6.65 2.87
N GLY A 81 -14.80 -7.14 3.11
CA GLY A 81 -13.86 -7.47 2.04
C GLY A 81 -13.28 -6.25 1.34
N LEU A 82 -13.34 -5.07 1.94
CA LEU A 82 -12.86 -3.84 1.31
C LEU A 82 -11.34 -3.85 1.08
N GLY A 83 -10.56 -4.42 2.00
CA GLY A 83 -9.12 -4.52 1.85
C GLY A 83 -8.75 -5.28 0.58
N ARG A 84 -9.40 -6.41 0.34
CA ARG A 84 -9.21 -7.19 -0.89
C ARG A 84 -9.62 -6.40 -2.13
N HIS A 85 -10.78 -5.77 -2.11
CA HIS A 85 -11.26 -4.95 -3.23
C HIS A 85 -10.29 -3.82 -3.57
N LEU A 86 -9.79 -3.13 -2.56
CA LEU A 86 -8.81 -2.04 -2.74
C LEU A 86 -7.51 -2.56 -3.33
N ALA A 87 -6.97 -3.64 -2.77
CA ALA A 87 -5.72 -4.22 -3.25
C ALA A 87 -5.87 -4.73 -4.69
N GLU A 88 -6.96 -5.43 -5.00
CA GLU A 88 -7.23 -5.92 -6.35
C GLU A 88 -7.36 -4.76 -7.36
N ALA A 89 -8.05 -3.68 -6.97
CA ALA A 89 -8.20 -2.51 -7.84
C ALA A 89 -6.84 -1.86 -8.14
N VAL A 90 -5.97 -1.76 -7.14
CA VAL A 90 -4.63 -1.22 -7.32
C VAL A 90 -3.78 -2.12 -8.21
N LEU A 91 -3.85 -3.44 -8.02
CA LEU A 91 -3.14 -4.40 -8.87
C LEU A 91 -3.62 -4.37 -10.31
N ASP A 92 -4.94 -4.23 -10.53
CA ASP A 92 -5.49 -4.09 -11.88
C ASP A 92 -4.98 -2.82 -12.55
N MET A 93 -4.90 -1.73 -11.82
CA MET A 93 -4.35 -0.48 -12.33
C MET A 93 -2.87 -0.64 -12.70
N ALA A 94 -2.10 -1.34 -11.87
CA ALA A 94 -0.70 -1.62 -12.15
C ALA A 94 -0.54 -2.42 -13.45
N ARG A 95 -1.41 -3.40 -13.68
CA ARG A 95 -1.41 -4.18 -14.93
C ARG A 95 -1.72 -3.31 -16.14
N ILE A 96 -2.73 -2.46 -16.03
CA ILE A 96 -3.13 -1.55 -17.11
C ILE A 96 -1.98 -0.59 -17.45
N GLU A 97 -1.29 -0.10 -16.44
CA GLU A 97 -0.17 0.82 -16.62
C GLU A 97 1.08 0.13 -17.19
N GLY A 98 1.11 -1.19 -17.17
CA GLY A 98 2.20 -1.97 -17.75
C GLY A 98 3.34 -2.29 -16.81
N TYR A 99 3.14 -2.18 -15.51
CA TYR A 99 4.15 -2.62 -14.54
C TYR A 99 4.36 -4.13 -14.59
N TYR A 100 5.60 -4.56 -14.35
CA TYR A 100 5.95 -5.98 -14.36
C TYR A 100 5.67 -6.65 -13.01
N CYS A 101 5.81 -5.91 -11.92
CA CYS A 101 5.56 -6.43 -10.58
C CYS A 101 5.20 -5.30 -9.62
N VAL A 102 4.62 -5.70 -8.49
CA VAL A 102 4.29 -4.78 -7.40
C VAL A 102 4.96 -5.29 -6.13
N LEU A 103 5.65 -4.39 -5.44
CA LEU A 103 6.30 -4.67 -4.17
C LEU A 103 5.58 -3.95 -3.05
N LEU A 104 5.75 -4.45 -1.84
CA LEU A 104 5.28 -3.80 -0.63
C LEU A 104 6.10 -4.25 0.57
N ASP A 105 6.00 -3.50 1.66
CA ASP A 105 6.48 -3.93 2.96
C ASP A 105 5.32 -3.94 3.96
N THR A 106 5.40 -4.84 4.94
CA THR A 106 4.40 -4.99 6.00
C THR A 106 5.09 -5.41 7.28
N LEU A 107 4.35 -5.46 8.38
CA LEU A 107 4.86 -5.81 9.70
C LEU A 107 4.26 -7.12 10.21
N ASP A 108 4.98 -7.80 11.12
CA ASP A 108 4.55 -9.07 11.72
C ASP A 108 3.15 -9.01 12.33
N ASP A 109 2.81 -7.91 13.00
CA ASP A 109 1.54 -7.74 13.71
C ASP A 109 0.37 -7.41 12.78
N MET A 110 0.60 -7.27 11.49
CA MET A 110 -0.44 -7.03 10.49
C MET A 110 -0.90 -8.35 9.86
N GLU A 111 -1.40 -9.27 10.69
CA GLU A 111 -1.73 -10.64 10.26
C GLU A 111 -2.79 -10.69 9.17
N ALA A 112 -3.85 -9.91 9.29
CA ALA A 112 -4.93 -9.89 8.31
C ALA A 112 -4.43 -9.40 6.94
N ALA A 113 -3.59 -8.37 6.92
CA ALA A 113 -2.99 -7.86 5.69
C ALA A 113 -2.05 -8.90 5.08
N ARG A 114 -1.23 -9.55 5.89
CA ARG A 114 -0.30 -10.59 5.41
C ARG A 114 -1.04 -11.77 4.79
N ALA A 115 -2.13 -12.21 5.41
CA ALA A 115 -2.96 -13.28 4.86
C ALA A 115 -3.58 -12.87 3.51
N LEU A 116 -4.06 -11.64 3.40
CA LEU A 116 -4.59 -11.10 2.15
C LEU A 116 -3.53 -11.08 1.05
N TYR A 117 -2.32 -10.63 1.35
CA TYR A 117 -1.24 -10.57 0.37
C TYR A 117 -0.86 -11.98 -0.11
N ALA A 118 -0.80 -12.96 0.79
CA ALA A 118 -0.54 -14.34 0.42
C ALA A 118 -1.61 -14.87 -0.54
N ASP A 119 -2.87 -14.59 -0.26
CA ASP A 119 -3.99 -14.98 -1.12
C ASP A 119 -3.92 -14.32 -2.51
N LEU A 120 -3.38 -13.12 -2.59
CA LEU A 120 -3.21 -12.41 -3.86
C LEU A 120 -1.97 -12.85 -4.65
N GLY A 121 -1.18 -13.77 -4.09
CA GLY A 121 -0.01 -14.32 -4.76
C GLY A 121 1.31 -13.63 -4.45
N PHE A 122 1.34 -12.72 -3.46
CA PHE A 122 2.59 -12.10 -3.03
C PHE A 122 3.51 -13.13 -2.37
N GLU A 123 4.79 -13.04 -2.66
CA GLU A 123 5.83 -13.89 -2.08
C GLU A 123 6.85 -13.04 -1.33
N GLU A 124 7.42 -13.58 -0.27
CA GLU A 124 8.43 -12.87 0.51
C GLU A 124 9.73 -12.75 -0.28
N ILE A 125 10.36 -11.56 -0.22
CA ILE A 125 11.62 -11.27 -0.90
C ILE A 125 12.60 -10.62 0.08
N GLU A 126 13.85 -10.47 -0.37
CA GLU A 126 14.86 -9.71 0.36
C GLU A 126 14.46 -8.23 0.44
N PRO A 127 14.90 -7.52 1.49
CA PRO A 127 14.61 -6.09 1.61
C PRO A 127 15.11 -5.29 0.42
N TYR A 128 14.24 -4.44 -0.13
CA TYR A 128 14.60 -3.53 -1.22
C TYR A 128 14.87 -2.09 -0.72
N TYR A 129 14.66 -1.86 0.57
CA TYR A 129 15.10 -0.64 1.26
C TYR A 129 15.27 -0.95 2.75
N HIS A 130 15.93 -0.06 3.48
CA HIS A 130 16.11 -0.24 4.91
C HIS A 130 14.87 0.26 5.67
N ASN A 131 14.17 -0.67 6.33
CA ASN A 131 13.09 -0.36 7.25
C ASN A 131 13.61 -0.58 8.68
N PRO A 132 13.71 0.48 9.51
CA PRO A 132 14.24 0.35 10.86
C PRO A 132 13.30 -0.37 11.83
N LEU A 133 12.06 -0.66 11.42
CA LEU A 133 11.08 -1.30 12.29
C LEU A 133 11.35 -2.79 12.39
N ALA A 134 11.31 -3.32 13.61
CA ALA A 134 11.43 -4.76 13.82
C ALA A 134 10.23 -5.49 13.23
N GLY A 135 10.46 -6.68 12.68
CA GLY A 135 9.39 -7.51 12.13
C GLY A 135 8.89 -7.08 10.75
N ALA A 136 9.68 -6.27 10.03
CA ALA A 136 9.33 -5.89 8.66
C ALA A 136 9.48 -7.06 7.70
N HIS A 137 8.51 -7.22 6.80
CA HIS A 137 8.51 -8.20 5.73
C HIS A 137 8.37 -7.50 4.39
N TYR A 138 9.07 -8.00 3.38
CA TYR A 138 9.07 -7.43 2.03
C TYR A 138 8.48 -8.46 1.09
N LEU A 139 7.49 -8.05 0.30
CA LEU A 139 6.73 -8.95 -0.55
C LEU A 139 6.68 -8.43 -1.98
N LYS A 140 6.53 -9.36 -2.92
CA LYS A 140 6.42 -9.05 -4.35
C LYS A 140 5.39 -9.97 -5.00
N VAL A 141 4.64 -9.43 -5.96
CA VAL A 141 3.82 -10.21 -6.87
C VAL A 141 4.18 -9.82 -8.31
N ASP A 142 4.35 -10.81 -9.16
CA ASP A 142 4.54 -10.61 -10.60
C ASP A 142 3.16 -10.47 -11.27
N LEU A 143 3.07 -9.53 -12.19
CA LEU A 143 1.80 -9.21 -12.86
C LEU A 143 1.64 -9.92 -14.20
#